data_51aa730edbfdb40f472d87f149c3e772
#
_entry.id   51aa730edbfdb40f472d87f149c3e772
#
_cell.length_a   1.000
_cell.length_b   1.000
_cell.length_c   1.000
_cell.angle_alpha   90.00
_cell.angle_beta   90.00
_cell.angle_gamma   90.00
#
_symmetry.space_group_name_H-M   'P 1'
#
loop_
_entity.id
_entity.type
_entity.pdbx_description
1 polymer ?
#
loop_
_entity_poly.entity_id
_entity_poly.type
_entity_poly.pdbx_seq_one_letter_code
_entity_poly.pdbx_strand_id
1 'polypeptide(L)'
;MDLGEIMRIKKIGASPLTGTIFQGTLNTKTSMWVGEKTDVTNDCVAATAEHMRHIKKDYCFPTKDGKFLVLSAEVHDTLPDRFK
;
A
#
# COMPACT_ATOMS: atom_id res chain seq x y z
N MET A 1 31.59 6.08 -10.07
CA MET A 1 30.32 5.40 -9.74
C MET A 1 29.17 6.25 -10.28
N ASP A 2 28.27 5.62 -10.98
CA ASP A 2 27.08 6.30 -11.45
C ASP A 2 26.07 6.42 -10.32
N LEU A 3 25.81 7.63 -9.87
CA LEU A 3 24.85 7.90 -8.80
C LEU A 3 23.41 7.54 -9.19
N GLY A 4 23.11 7.47 -10.49
CA GLY A 4 21.79 7.06 -10.94
C GLY A 4 21.40 5.63 -10.57
N GLU A 5 22.39 4.74 -10.44
CA GLU A 5 22.14 3.36 -10.06
C GLU A 5 21.72 3.20 -8.60
N ILE A 6 22.31 3.99 -7.71
CA ILE A 6 21.96 3.93 -6.29
C ILE A 6 20.67 4.67 -5.96
N MET A 7 20.06 5.32 -6.96
CA MET A 7 18.76 5.97 -6.80
C MET A 7 17.58 5.02 -7.11
N ARG A 8 17.86 3.76 -7.38
CA ARG A 8 16.81 2.75 -7.61
C ARG A 8 16.51 2.03 -6.32
N ILE A 9 15.24 1.99 -5.95
CA ILE A 9 14.77 1.30 -4.75
C ILE A 9 13.58 0.42 -5.08
N LYS A 10 13.40 -0.65 -4.33
CA LYS A 10 12.16 -1.43 -4.39
C LYS A 10 11.09 -0.70 -3.59
N LYS A 11 9.91 -0.61 -4.17
CA LYS A 11 8.83 0.14 -3.56
C LYS A 11 7.48 -0.49 -3.82
N ILE A 12 6.55 -0.27 -2.89
CA ILE A 12 5.15 -0.60 -3.03
C ILE A 12 4.39 0.73 -3.09
N GLY A 13 3.47 0.86 -4.04
CA GLY A 13 2.68 2.07 -4.14
C GLY A 13 1.35 1.80 -4.81
N ALA A 14 0.39 2.68 -4.57
CA ALA A 14 -0.93 2.60 -5.19
C ALA A 14 -1.01 3.51 -6.39
N SER A 15 -1.63 3.01 -7.48
CA SER A 15 -1.88 3.83 -8.65
C SER A 15 -2.90 4.93 -8.32
N PRO A 16 -2.62 6.19 -8.64
CA PRO A 16 -3.60 7.26 -8.41
C PRO A 16 -4.81 7.17 -9.33
N LEU A 17 -4.73 6.38 -10.40
CA LEU A 17 -5.83 6.23 -11.37
C LEU A 17 -6.78 5.10 -11.00
N THR A 18 -6.26 3.99 -10.50
CA THR A 18 -7.06 2.77 -10.27
C THR A 18 -7.09 2.32 -8.82
N GLY A 19 -6.15 2.81 -8.00
CA GLY A 19 -5.99 2.33 -6.63
C GLY A 19 -5.26 0.99 -6.54
N THR A 20 -4.91 0.37 -7.67
CA THR A 20 -4.17 -0.89 -7.68
C THR A 20 -2.83 -0.73 -6.98
N ILE A 21 -2.49 -1.68 -6.13
CA ILE A 21 -1.21 -1.66 -5.40
C ILE A 21 -0.18 -2.45 -6.19
N PHE A 22 0.92 -1.81 -6.53
CA PHE A 22 2.01 -2.41 -7.30
C PHE A 22 3.29 -2.48 -6.48
N GLN A 23 4.06 -3.51 -6.74
CA GLN A 23 5.44 -3.63 -6.28
C GLN A 23 6.36 -3.54 -7.48
N GLY A 24 7.44 -2.78 -7.36
CA GLY A 24 8.38 -2.64 -8.46
C GLY A 24 9.62 -1.86 -8.02
N THR A 25 10.40 -1.47 -9.01
CA THR A 25 11.59 -0.65 -8.82
C THR A 25 11.29 0.78 -9.19
N LEU A 26 11.61 1.71 -8.30
CA LEU A 26 11.42 3.13 -8.51
C LEU A 26 12.77 3.80 -8.66
N ASN A 27 12.91 4.64 -9.69
CA ASN A 27 14.04 5.54 -9.80
C ASN A 27 13.68 6.82 -9.02
N THR A 28 14.35 7.03 -7.90
CA THR A 28 14.02 8.15 -7.00
C THR A 28 14.39 9.50 -7.59
N LYS A 29 15.34 9.53 -8.53
CA LYS A 29 15.75 10.77 -9.18
C LYS A 29 14.69 11.29 -10.16
N THR A 30 14.03 10.38 -10.89
CA THR A 30 13.00 10.74 -11.86
C THR A 30 11.59 10.53 -11.33
N SER A 31 11.43 9.88 -10.18
CA SER A 31 10.14 9.48 -9.60
C SER A 31 9.33 8.58 -10.52
N MET A 32 10.01 7.80 -11.37
CA MET A 32 9.37 6.92 -12.32
C MET A 32 9.70 5.45 -12.04
N TRP A 33 8.73 4.60 -12.33
CA TRP A 33 8.93 3.16 -12.24
C TRP A 33 9.85 2.69 -13.36
N VAL A 34 10.73 1.75 -13.03
CA VAL A 34 11.70 1.15 -13.96
C VAL A 34 11.32 -0.30 -14.16
N GLY A 35 11.06 -0.67 -15.43
CA GLY A 35 10.68 -2.04 -15.76
C GLY A 35 9.26 -2.39 -15.37
N GLU A 36 8.98 -3.67 -15.21
CA GLU A 36 7.66 -4.17 -14.92
C GLU A 36 7.30 -4.02 -13.44
N LYS A 37 6.03 -3.78 -13.20
CA LYS A 37 5.44 -3.74 -11.87
C LYS A 37 4.56 -4.96 -11.68
N THR A 38 4.51 -5.49 -10.47
CA THR A 38 3.65 -6.60 -10.11
C THR A 38 2.47 -6.11 -9.30
N ASP A 39 1.26 -6.51 -9.67
CA ASP A 39 0.05 -6.21 -8.90
C ASP A 39 0.06 -7.09 -7.64
N VAL A 40 0.15 -6.45 -6.49
CA VAL A 40 0.16 -7.12 -5.19
C VAL A 40 -1.00 -6.67 -4.31
N THR A 41 -2.06 -6.14 -4.93
CA THR A 41 -3.20 -5.56 -4.21
C THR A 41 -3.78 -6.52 -3.17
N ASN A 42 -4.15 -7.73 -3.59
CA ASN A 42 -4.78 -8.67 -2.67
C ASN A 42 -3.84 -9.12 -1.57
N ASP A 43 -2.59 -9.37 -1.91
CA ASP A 43 -1.59 -9.80 -0.93
C ASP A 43 -1.31 -8.69 0.09
N CYS A 44 -1.21 -7.45 -0.37
CA CYS A 44 -0.98 -6.32 0.53
C CYS A 44 -2.17 -6.05 1.44
N VAL A 45 -3.38 -6.13 0.92
CA VAL A 45 -4.59 -5.93 1.73
C VAL A 45 -4.71 -7.03 2.79
N ALA A 46 -4.48 -8.28 2.40
CA ALA A 46 -4.52 -9.41 3.32
C ALA A 46 -3.45 -9.30 4.41
N ALA A 47 -2.23 -8.96 4.01
CA ALA A 47 -1.13 -8.78 4.94
C ALA A 47 -1.39 -7.64 5.92
N THR A 48 -1.96 -6.54 5.44
CA THR A 48 -2.32 -5.39 6.27
C THR A 48 -3.39 -5.78 7.29
N ALA A 49 -4.40 -6.54 6.89
CA ALA A 49 -5.45 -7.01 7.79
C ALA A 49 -4.87 -7.88 8.92
N GLU A 50 -3.98 -8.81 8.59
CA GLU A 50 -3.30 -9.63 9.58
C GLU A 50 -2.44 -8.80 10.52
N HIS A 51 -1.70 -7.85 9.97
CA HIS A 51 -0.87 -6.94 10.76
C HIS A 51 -1.72 -6.17 11.76
N MET A 52 -2.84 -5.61 11.34
CA MET A 52 -3.71 -4.81 12.19
C MET A 52 -4.38 -5.65 13.28
N ARG A 53 -4.67 -6.92 12.98
CA ARG A 53 -5.19 -7.84 13.98
C ARG A 53 -4.22 -8.01 15.16
N HIS A 54 -2.92 -8.06 14.86
CA HIS A 54 -1.89 -8.24 15.88
C HIS A 54 -1.59 -6.99 16.67
N ILE A 55 -1.49 -5.84 16.01
CA ILE A 55 -1.11 -4.59 16.68
C ILE A 55 -2.26 -3.94 17.47
N LYS A 56 -3.51 -4.21 17.07
CA LYS A 56 -4.71 -3.66 17.70
C LYS A 56 -4.72 -2.13 17.76
N LYS A 57 -4.23 -1.50 16.71
CA LYS A 57 -4.17 -0.05 16.56
C LYS A 57 -4.70 0.35 15.20
N ASP A 58 -5.28 1.53 15.14
CA ASP A 58 -5.67 2.14 13.87
C ASP A 58 -4.53 2.99 13.32
N TYR A 59 -4.54 3.19 12.01
CA TYR A 59 -3.62 4.11 11.35
C TYR A 59 -4.38 5.32 10.87
N CYS A 60 -3.72 6.46 10.91
CA CYS A 60 -4.27 7.70 10.37
C CYS A 60 -3.22 8.37 9.49
N PHE A 61 -3.61 8.69 8.27
CA PHE A 61 -2.73 9.30 7.28
C PHE A 61 -3.34 10.63 6.81
N PRO A 62 -2.62 11.74 6.93
CA PRO A 62 -3.08 12.99 6.35
C PRO A 62 -3.02 12.93 4.83
N THR A 63 -4.00 13.55 4.19
CA THR A 63 -4.05 13.64 2.73
C THR A 63 -3.68 15.04 2.27
N LYS A 64 -3.36 15.17 0.96
CA LYS A 64 -2.95 16.46 0.39
C LYS A 64 -4.09 17.48 0.35
N ASP A 65 -5.32 17.01 0.36
CA ASP A 65 -6.51 17.88 0.33
C ASP A 65 -7.02 18.25 1.72
N GLY A 66 -6.21 18.06 2.75
CA GLY A 66 -6.54 18.46 4.12
C GLY A 66 -7.46 17.51 4.86
N LYS A 67 -7.61 16.29 4.36
CA LYS A 67 -8.43 15.25 4.99
C LYS A 67 -7.54 14.21 5.65
N PHE A 68 -8.17 13.22 6.26
CA PHE A 68 -7.45 12.13 6.93
C PHE A 68 -8.03 10.79 6.49
N LEU A 69 -7.14 9.87 6.11
CA LEU A 69 -7.48 8.48 5.85
C LEU A 69 -7.28 7.69 7.12
N VAL A 70 -8.35 7.13 7.66
CA VAL A 70 -8.26 6.28 8.85
C VAL A 70 -8.42 4.84 8.41
N LEU A 71 -7.42 4.02 8.77
CA LEU A 71 -7.42 2.60 8.48
C LEU A 71 -7.66 1.85 9.78
N SER A 72 -8.75 1.08 9.83
CA SER A 72 -9.11 0.29 11.00
C SER A 72 -9.52 -1.12 10.57
N ALA A 73 -9.46 -2.06 11.52
CA ALA A 73 -9.85 -3.44 11.27
C ALA A 73 -10.75 -3.93 12.39
N GLU A 74 -11.75 -4.73 12.03
CA GLU A 74 -12.67 -5.35 12.95
C GLU A 74 -12.53 -6.88 12.90
N VAL A 75 -12.64 -7.52 14.05
CA VAL A 75 -12.66 -8.98 14.13
C VAL A 75 -14.08 -9.41 14.51
N HIS A 76 -14.64 -10.29 13.71
CA HIS A 76 -16.00 -10.82 13.90
C HIS A 76 -15.95 -12.33 14.09
N ASP A 77 -16.75 -12.84 15.00
CA ASP A 77 -16.85 -14.29 15.22
C ASP A 77 -17.61 -15.00 14.12
N THR A 78 -18.50 -14.27 13.45
CA THR A 78 -19.28 -14.80 12.33
C THR A 78 -19.18 -13.85 11.14
N LEU A 79 -19.46 -14.35 9.95
CA LEU A 79 -19.44 -13.52 8.73
C LEU A 79 -20.52 -12.43 8.84
N PRO A 80 -20.14 -11.13 8.78
CA PRO A 80 -21.12 -10.06 8.78
C PRO A 80 -22.10 -10.16 7.60
N ASP A 81 -23.34 -9.76 7.82
CA ASP A 81 -24.41 -9.90 6.81
C ASP A 81 -24.09 -9.22 5.49
N ARG A 82 -23.37 -8.09 5.54
CA ARG A 82 -22.97 -7.35 4.32
C ARG A 82 -22.03 -8.13 3.39
N PHE A 83 -21.47 -9.25 3.88
CA PHE A 83 -20.56 -10.09 3.08
C PHE A 83 -21.18 -11.44 2.72
N LYS A 84 -22.44 -11.66 3.07
CA LYS A 84 -23.15 -12.90 2.72
C LYS A 84 -23.73 -12.85 1.32
#